data_ad8de255ce3ff0b772bb2f963e8b5b69
#
_entry.id   ad8de255ce3ff0b772bb2f963e8b5b69
#
_cell.length_a   1.000
_cell.length_b   1.000
_cell.length_c   1.000
_cell.angle_alpha   90.00
_cell.angle_beta   90.00
_cell.angle_gamma   90.00
#
_symmetry.space_group_name_H-M   'P 1'
#
loop_
_entity.id
_entity.type
_entity.pdbx_description
1 polymer ?
#
loop_
_entity_poly.entity_id
_entity_poly.type
_entity_poly.pdbx_seq_one_letter_code
_entity_poly.pdbx_strand_id
1 'polypeptide(L)'
;MTREEILSHVDHTLLKPEATWPQIQVICDEAVENHTASICINTCYVKQAVEYLAGRIPVCCVVGFPLGAMDTESKAFEAKKAIENGASEVDMVINIGRLKNKEYDAVREDIRAVKQAVGDKVLKVIIETCLLTDEEKEKMCDIVCEAGADYIKTSTGFSIAGATFHDVELMVKGVHGRCKVKAAGGISTVDDMEKFLALGADRLGTSRAVKLLNGEQAKGY
;
A
#
# COMPACT_ATOMS: atom_id res chain seq x y z
N MET A 1 8.11 -20.02 -6.56
CA MET A 1 8.99 -19.15 -5.73
C MET A 1 9.17 -19.79 -4.37
N THR A 2 10.29 -19.51 -3.65
CA THR A 2 10.39 -19.99 -2.26
C THR A 2 9.47 -19.15 -1.34
N ARG A 3 9.19 -19.69 -0.15
CA ARG A 3 8.41 -19.00 0.89
C ARG A 3 9.05 -17.65 1.26
N GLU A 4 10.37 -17.66 1.45
CA GLU A 4 11.15 -16.47 1.82
C GLU A 4 11.15 -15.42 0.70
N GLU A 5 11.24 -15.82 -0.55
CA GLU A 5 11.12 -14.92 -1.69
C GLU A 5 9.76 -14.21 -1.70
N ILE A 6 8.65 -14.95 -1.52
CA ILE A 6 7.32 -14.34 -1.49
C ILE A 6 7.20 -13.36 -0.31
N LEU A 7 7.61 -13.78 0.90
CA LEU A 7 7.49 -12.96 2.10
C LEU A 7 8.31 -11.67 2.04
N SER A 8 9.47 -11.69 1.38
CA SER A 8 10.29 -10.49 1.18
C SER A 8 9.60 -9.40 0.33
N HIS A 9 8.52 -9.74 -0.37
CA HIS A 9 7.66 -8.81 -1.12
C HIS A 9 6.39 -8.41 -0.37
N VAL A 10 6.16 -8.87 0.86
CA VAL A 10 4.91 -8.66 1.58
C VAL A 10 4.99 -7.47 2.54
N ASP A 11 4.03 -6.54 2.43
CA ASP A 11 3.67 -5.63 3.51
C ASP A 11 2.64 -6.35 4.39
N HIS A 12 3.08 -6.84 5.56
CA HIS A 12 2.22 -7.57 6.49
C HIS A 12 1.24 -6.59 7.15
N THR A 13 -0.07 -6.74 6.86
CA THR A 13 -1.03 -5.63 6.96
C THR A 13 -2.10 -5.87 8.01
N LEU A 14 -2.37 -4.85 8.87
CA LEU A 14 -3.54 -4.79 9.74
C LEU A 14 -4.07 -3.35 9.81
N LEU A 15 -5.22 -3.11 9.14
CA LEU A 15 -5.81 -1.77 8.98
C LEU A 15 -7.24 -1.69 9.53
N LYS A 16 -7.76 -2.73 10.16
CA LYS A 16 -9.12 -2.71 10.74
C LYS A 16 -9.26 -1.57 11.74
N PRO A 17 -10.37 -0.81 11.72
CA PRO A 17 -10.56 0.33 12.62
C PRO A 17 -10.60 -0.07 14.10
N GLU A 18 -11.02 -1.30 14.39
CA GLU A 18 -11.04 -1.87 15.73
C GLU A 18 -9.75 -2.57 16.15
N ALA A 19 -8.68 -2.52 15.33
CA ALA A 19 -7.40 -3.15 15.67
C ALA A 19 -6.84 -2.57 16.97
N THR A 20 -6.42 -3.46 17.87
CA THR A 20 -5.85 -3.11 19.16
C THR A 20 -4.33 -3.23 19.16
N TRP A 21 -3.66 -2.56 20.13
CA TRP A 21 -2.21 -2.65 20.23
C TRP A 21 -1.67 -4.11 20.36
N PRO A 22 -2.25 -5.01 21.17
CA PRO A 22 -1.80 -6.39 21.19
C PRO A 22 -1.87 -7.10 19.81
N GLN A 23 -2.85 -6.77 18.98
CA GLN A 23 -2.95 -7.30 17.63
C GLN A 23 -1.86 -6.72 16.70
N ILE A 24 -1.53 -5.43 16.86
CA ILE A 24 -0.40 -4.82 16.14
C ILE A 24 0.93 -5.45 16.55
N GLN A 25 1.12 -5.76 17.85
CA GLN A 25 2.33 -6.47 18.30
C GLN A 25 2.48 -7.84 17.62
N VAL A 26 1.39 -8.60 17.50
CA VAL A 26 1.41 -9.89 16.77
C VAL A 26 1.87 -9.70 15.33
N ILE A 27 1.36 -8.68 14.62
CA ILE A 27 1.79 -8.35 13.25
C ILE A 27 3.28 -7.97 13.20
N CYS A 28 3.77 -7.23 14.19
CA CYS A 28 5.19 -6.88 14.29
C CYS A 28 6.07 -8.13 14.47
N ASP A 29 5.68 -9.02 15.38
CA ASP A 29 6.43 -10.25 15.69
C ASP A 29 6.43 -11.20 14.48
N GLU A 30 5.26 -11.43 13.86
CA GLU A 30 5.14 -12.24 12.64
C GLU A 30 5.99 -11.67 11.50
N ALA A 31 6.03 -10.35 11.33
CA ALA A 31 6.82 -9.70 10.29
C ALA A 31 8.32 -9.86 10.51
N VAL A 32 8.80 -9.72 11.74
CA VAL A 32 10.22 -9.92 12.11
C VAL A 32 10.63 -11.38 11.91
N GLU A 33 9.83 -12.32 12.42
CA GLU A 33 10.11 -13.76 12.34
C GLU A 33 10.15 -14.26 10.89
N ASN A 34 9.30 -13.69 10.04
CA ASN A 34 9.13 -14.12 8.66
C ASN A 34 9.84 -13.21 7.63
N HIS A 35 10.60 -12.22 8.08
CA HIS A 35 11.37 -11.30 7.23
C HIS A 35 10.54 -10.67 6.11
N THR A 36 9.32 -10.18 6.44
CA THR A 36 8.48 -9.49 5.46
C THR A 36 9.11 -8.14 5.06
N ALA A 37 8.67 -7.56 3.94
CA ALA A 37 9.21 -6.28 3.47
C ALA A 37 8.93 -5.13 4.44
N SER A 38 7.74 -5.11 5.03
CA SER A 38 7.32 -4.15 6.05
C SER A 38 6.13 -4.67 6.84
N ILE A 39 5.73 -3.95 7.91
CA ILE A 39 4.35 -3.96 8.39
C ILE A 39 3.58 -2.79 7.79
N CYS A 40 2.24 -2.92 7.64
CA CYS A 40 1.40 -1.82 7.18
C CYS A 40 0.21 -1.63 8.15
N ILE A 41 0.15 -0.46 8.81
CA ILE A 41 -0.74 -0.18 9.92
C ILE A 41 -1.38 1.21 9.84
N ASN A 42 -2.37 1.50 10.68
CA ASN A 42 -2.94 2.84 10.83
C ASN A 42 -1.95 3.81 11.51
N THR A 43 -2.01 5.09 11.16
CA THR A 43 -1.08 6.14 11.64
C THR A 43 -1.03 6.27 13.17
N CYS A 44 -2.12 5.99 13.87
CA CYS A 44 -2.18 6.07 15.33
C CYS A 44 -1.21 5.12 16.05
N TYR A 45 -0.78 4.05 15.42
CA TYR A 45 0.14 3.06 16.00
C TYR A 45 1.60 3.21 15.55
N VAL A 46 1.90 4.11 14.60
CA VAL A 46 3.24 4.22 13.99
C VAL A 46 4.32 4.41 15.05
N LYS A 47 4.19 5.41 15.91
CA LYS A 47 5.22 5.70 16.93
C LYS A 47 5.47 4.49 17.83
N GLN A 48 4.41 3.88 18.32
CA GLN A 48 4.50 2.72 19.22
C GLN A 48 5.10 1.49 18.53
N ALA A 49 4.75 1.26 17.26
CA ALA A 49 5.30 0.15 16.47
C ALA A 49 6.78 0.37 16.13
N VAL A 50 7.19 1.61 15.80
CA VAL A 50 8.60 1.96 15.56
C VAL A 50 9.45 1.72 16.81
N GLU A 51 8.99 2.16 17.99
CA GLU A 51 9.65 1.91 19.26
C GLU A 51 9.76 0.41 19.57
N TYR A 52 8.67 -0.34 19.37
CA TYR A 52 8.63 -1.79 19.61
C TYR A 52 9.54 -2.58 18.66
N LEU A 53 9.54 -2.24 17.39
CA LEU A 53 10.35 -2.91 16.36
C LEU A 53 11.83 -2.57 16.44
N ALA A 54 12.20 -1.38 16.96
CA ALA A 54 13.58 -0.94 17.12
C ALA A 54 14.42 -1.14 15.83
N GLY A 55 13.85 -0.84 14.66
CA GLY A 55 14.51 -0.91 13.37
C GLY A 55 14.61 -2.31 12.74
N ARG A 56 14.01 -3.35 13.35
CA ARG A 56 14.08 -4.74 12.83
C ARG A 56 13.33 -4.93 11.52
N ILE A 57 12.23 -4.19 11.31
CA ILE A 57 11.40 -4.22 10.09
C ILE A 57 10.93 -2.79 9.80
N PRO A 58 10.85 -2.35 8.52
CA PRO A 58 10.27 -1.08 8.14
C PRO A 58 8.79 -0.95 8.55
N VAL A 59 8.39 0.25 8.98
CA VAL A 59 7.00 0.56 9.30
C VAL A 59 6.39 1.36 8.15
N CYS A 60 5.40 0.79 7.47
CA CYS A 60 4.51 1.46 6.54
C CYS A 60 3.22 1.86 7.26
N CYS A 61 2.63 2.99 6.88
CA CYS A 61 1.30 3.37 7.33
C CYS A 61 0.45 3.92 6.18
N VAL A 62 -0.86 4.04 6.42
CA VAL A 62 -1.80 4.59 5.43
C VAL A 62 -2.17 6.04 5.78
N VAL A 63 -2.38 6.91 4.77
CA VAL A 63 -2.82 8.29 4.95
C VAL A 63 -3.95 8.65 3.98
N GLY A 64 -4.84 9.55 4.39
CA GLY A 64 -6.06 9.85 3.63
C GLY A 64 -6.95 8.62 3.45
N PHE A 65 -6.88 7.69 4.34
CA PHE A 65 -7.37 6.32 4.15
C PHE A 65 -8.70 6.07 4.91
N PRO A 66 -9.65 5.29 4.35
CA PRO A 66 -9.56 4.64 3.03
C PRO A 66 -10.15 5.47 1.87
N LEU A 67 -10.74 6.63 2.10
CA LEU A 67 -11.56 7.35 1.12
C LEU A 67 -10.77 8.27 0.18
N GLY A 68 -9.62 8.78 0.58
CA GLY A 68 -8.82 9.75 -0.19
C GLY A 68 -9.47 11.13 -0.36
N ALA A 69 -10.67 11.35 0.18
CA ALA A 69 -11.54 12.49 -0.10
C ALA A 69 -11.28 13.73 0.78
N MET A 70 -10.21 13.74 1.54
CA MET A 70 -9.80 14.89 2.34
C MET A 70 -9.03 15.91 1.47
N ASP A 71 -8.85 17.13 2.00
CA ASP A 71 -8.03 18.13 1.33
C ASP A 71 -6.54 17.76 1.35
N THR A 72 -5.80 18.32 0.39
CA THR A 72 -4.39 18.01 0.16
C THR A 72 -3.50 18.38 1.35
N GLU A 73 -3.77 19.50 2.02
CA GLU A 73 -2.94 19.98 3.14
C GLU A 73 -3.07 19.04 4.34
N SER A 74 -4.29 18.59 4.66
CA SER A 74 -4.55 17.62 5.72
C SER A 74 -3.89 16.28 5.45
N LYS A 75 -3.94 15.80 4.20
CA LYS A 75 -3.28 14.55 3.79
C LYS A 75 -1.76 14.64 3.89
N ALA A 76 -1.18 15.74 3.41
CA ALA A 76 0.26 15.99 3.52
C ALA A 76 0.70 16.15 4.99
N PHE A 77 -0.11 16.79 5.82
CA PHE A 77 0.16 16.91 7.26
C PHE A 77 0.15 15.55 7.95
N GLU A 78 -0.84 14.69 7.66
CA GLU A 78 -0.90 13.33 8.19
C GLU A 78 0.35 12.53 7.81
N ALA A 79 0.77 12.60 6.53
CA ALA A 79 1.97 11.94 6.04
C ALA A 79 3.24 12.45 6.75
N LYS A 80 3.41 13.77 6.85
CA LYS A 80 4.52 14.38 7.58
C LYS A 80 4.57 13.89 9.02
N LYS A 81 3.41 13.86 9.70
CA LYS A 81 3.33 13.40 11.10
C LYS A 81 3.68 11.93 11.24
N ALA A 82 3.29 11.09 10.27
CA ALA A 82 3.67 9.68 10.25
C ALA A 82 5.20 9.51 10.13
N ILE A 83 5.87 10.29 9.25
CA ILE A 83 7.34 10.28 9.11
C ILE A 83 8.03 10.78 10.39
N GLU A 84 7.56 11.87 11.00
CA GLU A 84 8.07 12.36 12.29
C GLU A 84 7.96 11.29 13.41
N ASN A 85 6.95 10.44 13.35
CA ASN A 85 6.75 9.30 14.26
C ASN A 85 7.60 8.07 13.90
N GLY A 86 8.39 8.13 12.81
CA GLY A 86 9.35 7.11 12.41
C GLY A 86 8.89 6.16 11.30
N ALA A 87 7.77 6.42 10.62
CA ALA A 87 7.38 5.63 9.44
C ALA A 87 8.46 5.72 8.34
N SER A 88 8.73 4.59 7.70
CA SER A 88 9.66 4.49 6.58
C SER A 88 8.95 4.53 5.22
N GLU A 89 7.67 4.18 5.21
CA GLU A 89 6.83 4.08 4.01
C GLU A 89 5.43 4.61 4.32
N VAL A 90 4.81 5.23 3.32
CA VAL A 90 3.45 5.77 3.41
C VAL A 90 2.65 5.34 2.19
N ASP A 91 1.45 4.80 2.41
CA ASP A 91 0.49 4.46 1.37
C ASP A 91 -0.65 5.50 1.41
N MET A 92 -0.72 6.42 0.45
CA MET A 92 -1.80 7.41 0.35
C MET A 92 -2.92 6.93 -0.56
N VAL A 93 -4.14 7.42 -0.35
CA VAL A 93 -5.25 7.25 -1.29
C VAL A 93 -5.46 8.53 -2.08
N ILE A 94 -5.64 8.42 -3.41
CA ILE A 94 -5.95 9.56 -4.27
C ILE A 94 -7.36 10.12 -3.97
N ASN A 95 -7.61 11.36 -4.38
CA ASN A 95 -8.99 11.88 -4.44
C ASN A 95 -9.68 11.34 -5.71
N ILE A 96 -10.42 10.25 -5.55
CA ILE A 96 -11.10 9.54 -6.65
C ILE A 96 -12.15 10.46 -7.32
N GLY A 97 -12.86 11.28 -6.54
CA GLY A 97 -13.84 12.22 -7.07
C GLY A 97 -13.23 13.22 -8.04
N ARG A 98 -12.06 13.79 -7.70
CA ARG A 98 -11.31 14.68 -8.60
C ARG A 98 -10.85 13.96 -9.87
N LEU A 99 -10.40 12.71 -9.75
CA LEU A 99 -10.04 11.91 -10.93
C LEU A 99 -11.23 11.72 -11.86
N LYS A 100 -12.41 11.37 -11.29
CA LYS A 100 -13.66 11.23 -12.07
C LYS A 100 -14.10 12.52 -12.74
N ASN A 101 -13.82 13.66 -12.12
CA ASN A 101 -14.01 14.98 -12.72
C ASN A 101 -12.95 15.35 -13.76
N LYS A 102 -11.95 14.48 -14.02
CA LYS A 102 -10.80 14.73 -14.89
C LYS A 102 -9.93 15.91 -14.44
N GLU A 103 -9.93 16.22 -13.16
CA GLU A 103 -9.07 17.23 -12.53
C GLU A 103 -7.66 16.65 -12.30
N TYR A 104 -7.01 16.22 -13.39
CA TYR A 104 -5.75 15.46 -13.34
C TYR A 104 -4.61 16.23 -12.69
N ASP A 105 -4.54 17.55 -12.92
CA ASP A 105 -3.52 18.39 -12.30
C ASP A 105 -3.70 18.47 -10.79
N ALA A 106 -4.94 18.56 -10.30
CA ALA A 106 -5.24 18.56 -8.88
C ALA A 106 -4.89 17.21 -8.21
N VAL A 107 -5.14 16.09 -8.90
CA VAL A 107 -4.73 14.76 -8.42
C VAL A 107 -3.20 14.64 -8.38
N ARG A 108 -2.49 15.15 -9.39
CA ARG A 108 -1.02 15.16 -9.45
C ARG A 108 -0.43 15.99 -8.32
N GLU A 109 -0.96 17.19 -8.09
CA GLU A 109 -0.48 18.07 -7.01
C GLU A 109 -0.76 17.50 -5.62
N ASP A 110 -1.89 16.80 -5.41
CA ASP A 110 -2.18 16.07 -4.18
C ASP A 110 -1.09 15.01 -3.87
N ILE A 111 -0.70 14.23 -4.88
CA ILE A 111 0.38 13.24 -4.74
C ILE A 111 1.74 13.93 -4.49
N ARG A 112 2.04 15.02 -5.23
CA ARG A 112 3.28 15.78 -5.05
C ARG A 112 3.42 16.36 -3.66
N ALA A 113 2.34 16.93 -3.13
CA ALA A 113 2.33 17.50 -1.78
C ALA A 113 2.63 16.42 -0.72
N VAL A 114 2.04 15.24 -0.86
CA VAL A 114 2.34 14.12 0.03
C VAL A 114 3.78 13.62 -0.18
N LYS A 115 4.27 13.51 -1.44
CA LYS A 115 5.66 13.12 -1.70
C LYS A 115 6.66 14.11 -1.08
N GLN A 116 6.39 15.40 -1.17
CA GLN A 116 7.21 16.42 -0.50
C GLN A 116 7.19 16.26 1.03
N ALA A 117 6.03 15.94 1.60
CA ALA A 117 5.88 15.72 3.03
C ALA A 117 6.62 14.50 3.56
N VAL A 118 6.74 13.42 2.76
CA VAL A 118 7.48 12.21 3.13
C VAL A 118 8.97 12.27 2.77
N GLY A 119 9.37 13.19 1.91
CA GLY A 119 10.77 13.42 1.53
C GLY A 119 11.40 12.22 0.81
N ASP A 120 12.49 11.71 1.36
CA ASP A 120 13.25 10.55 0.84
C ASP A 120 12.60 9.19 1.14
N LYS A 121 11.53 9.18 1.95
CA LYS A 121 10.82 7.95 2.30
C LYS A 121 9.94 7.46 1.15
N VAL A 122 9.56 6.18 1.22
CA VAL A 122 8.77 5.53 0.19
C VAL A 122 7.31 6.02 0.23
N LEU A 123 6.83 6.52 -0.91
CA LEU A 123 5.42 6.83 -1.13
C LEU A 123 4.78 5.84 -2.09
N LYS A 124 3.68 5.20 -1.67
CA LYS A 124 2.85 4.35 -2.51
C LYS A 124 1.47 5.00 -2.69
N VAL A 125 0.97 5.02 -3.91
CA VAL A 125 -0.27 5.72 -4.27
C VAL A 125 -1.37 4.73 -4.60
N ILE A 126 -2.38 4.64 -3.75
CA ILE A 126 -3.57 3.80 -3.93
C ILE A 126 -4.52 4.52 -4.87
N ILE A 127 -4.82 3.88 -6.01
CA ILE A 127 -5.73 4.43 -7.00
C ILE A 127 -7.16 3.85 -6.92
N GLU A 128 -7.38 2.79 -6.13
CA GLU A 128 -8.65 2.07 -5.94
C GLU A 128 -9.21 1.55 -7.27
N THR A 129 -8.50 0.63 -7.89
CA THR A 129 -8.74 0.15 -9.27
C THR A 129 -10.17 -0.31 -9.53
N CYS A 130 -10.86 -0.88 -8.53
CA CYS A 130 -12.24 -1.36 -8.68
C CYS A 130 -13.27 -0.26 -8.94
N LEU A 131 -12.91 1.01 -8.75
CA LEU A 131 -13.76 2.18 -9.03
C LEU A 131 -13.39 2.89 -10.34
N LEU A 132 -12.35 2.42 -11.05
CA LEU A 132 -11.78 3.07 -12.23
C LEU A 132 -12.00 2.27 -13.50
N THR A 133 -12.15 2.97 -14.63
CA THR A 133 -12.05 2.37 -15.96
C THR A 133 -10.59 2.10 -16.30
N ASP A 134 -10.33 1.29 -17.33
CA ASP A 134 -8.94 1.00 -17.76
C ASP A 134 -8.23 2.26 -18.23
N GLU A 135 -8.92 3.16 -18.95
CA GLU A 135 -8.35 4.45 -19.38
C GLU A 135 -7.97 5.34 -18.18
N GLU A 136 -8.77 5.31 -17.11
CA GLU A 136 -8.45 6.03 -15.88
C GLU A 136 -7.24 5.43 -15.16
N LYS A 137 -7.11 4.08 -15.13
CA LYS A 137 -5.94 3.38 -14.57
C LYS A 137 -4.66 3.70 -15.36
N GLU A 138 -4.72 3.66 -16.70
CA GLU A 138 -3.60 4.06 -17.57
C GLU A 138 -3.20 5.51 -17.30
N LYS A 139 -4.18 6.41 -17.23
CA LYS A 139 -3.91 7.82 -16.90
C LYS A 139 -3.25 7.98 -15.53
N MET A 140 -3.66 7.19 -14.55
CA MET A 140 -3.06 7.22 -13.21
C MET A 140 -1.64 6.68 -13.19
N CYS A 141 -1.26 5.73 -14.05
CA CYS A 141 0.13 5.29 -14.19
C CYS A 141 1.05 6.47 -14.54
N ASP A 142 0.63 7.34 -15.47
CA ASP A 142 1.39 8.54 -15.81
C ASP A 142 1.43 9.54 -14.65
N ILE A 143 0.27 9.88 -14.09
CA ILE A 143 0.15 10.88 -13.02
C ILE A 143 0.99 10.51 -11.80
N VAL A 144 0.95 9.25 -11.36
CA VAL A 144 1.69 8.75 -10.19
C VAL A 144 3.20 8.86 -10.41
N CYS A 145 3.67 8.42 -11.60
CA CYS A 145 5.09 8.49 -11.94
C CYS A 145 5.57 9.94 -12.09
N GLU A 146 4.81 10.82 -12.77
CA GLU A 146 5.11 12.23 -12.94
C GLU A 146 5.12 13.01 -11.62
N ALA A 147 4.33 12.59 -10.65
CA ALA A 147 4.31 13.15 -9.31
C ALA A 147 5.51 12.72 -8.44
N GLY A 148 6.32 11.76 -8.91
CA GLY A 148 7.52 11.28 -8.23
C GLY A 148 7.26 10.27 -7.13
N ALA A 149 6.09 9.59 -7.13
CA ALA A 149 5.83 8.51 -6.21
C ALA A 149 6.66 7.26 -6.55
N ASP A 150 6.99 6.48 -5.52
CA ASP A 150 7.82 5.29 -5.68
C ASP A 150 7.02 4.07 -6.17
N TYR A 151 5.73 4.01 -5.80
CA TYR A 151 4.82 2.93 -6.20
C TYR A 151 3.44 3.45 -6.60
N ILE A 152 2.82 2.77 -7.55
CA ILE A 152 1.37 2.77 -7.74
C ILE A 152 0.79 1.51 -7.08
N LYS A 153 -0.32 1.64 -6.36
CA LYS A 153 -0.97 0.54 -5.61
C LYS A 153 -2.42 0.38 -6.05
N THR A 154 -2.89 -0.85 -6.17
CA THR A 154 -4.23 -1.15 -6.68
C THR A 154 -5.34 -0.66 -5.76
N SER A 155 -5.35 -1.09 -4.49
CA SER A 155 -6.58 -1.06 -3.68
C SER A 155 -6.33 -0.78 -2.21
N THR A 156 -7.35 -0.25 -1.54
CA THR A 156 -7.37 -0.08 -0.08
C THR A 156 -7.65 -1.38 0.66
N GLY A 157 -8.44 -2.27 0.08
CA GLY A 157 -9.04 -3.43 0.73
C GLY A 157 -10.35 -3.13 1.48
N PHE A 158 -10.84 -1.87 1.40
CA PHE A 158 -12.07 -1.40 2.07
C PHE A 158 -13.17 -0.99 1.07
N SER A 159 -13.02 -1.33 -0.20
CA SER A 159 -13.99 -1.07 -1.26
C SER A 159 -14.65 -2.37 -1.75
N ILE A 160 -15.30 -2.32 -2.90
CA ILE A 160 -16.11 -3.43 -3.46
C ILE A 160 -15.27 -4.60 -3.99
N ALA A 161 -14.00 -4.36 -4.33
CA ALA A 161 -13.06 -5.39 -4.77
C ALA A 161 -11.61 -5.02 -4.46
N GLY A 162 -10.69 -6.00 -4.53
CA GLY A 162 -9.25 -5.82 -4.39
C GLY A 162 -8.52 -5.90 -5.73
N ALA A 163 -7.22 -6.23 -5.69
CA ALA A 163 -6.39 -6.41 -6.86
C ALA A 163 -6.93 -7.52 -7.79
N THR A 164 -6.86 -7.26 -9.10
CA THR A 164 -7.07 -8.27 -10.13
C THR A 164 -5.80 -8.47 -10.95
N PHE A 165 -5.64 -9.64 -11.56
CA PHE A 165 -4.48 -9.89 -12.43
C PHE A 165 -4.45 -8.95 -13.63
N HIS A 166 -5.63 -8.63 -14.18
CA HIS A 166 -5.78 -7.65 -15.26
C HIS A 166 -5.26 -6.27 -14.85
N ASP A 167 -5.68 -5.77 -13.67
CA ASP A 167 -5.26 -4.44 -13.20
C ASP A 167 -3.74 -4.36 -12.99
N VAL A 168 -3.15 -5.40 -12.38
CA VAL A 168 -1.70 -5.44 -12.15
C VAL A 168 -0.94 -5.50 -13.47
N GLU A 169 -1.37 -6.31 -14.44
CA GLU A 169 -0.76 -6.37 -15.77
C GLU A 169 -0.84 -5.02 -16.50
N LEU A 170 -2.00 -4.36 -16.45
CA LEU A 170 -2.21 -3.03 -17.02
C LEU A 170 -1.27 -2.00 -16.36
N MET A 171 -1.21 -1.99 -15.03
CA MET A 171 -0.36 -1.05 -14.28
C MET A 171 1.13 -1.29 -14.53
N VAL A 172 1.60 -2.54 -14.53
CA VAL A 172 3.01 -2.88 -14.83
C VAL A 172 3.40 -2.40 -16.23
N LYS A 173 2.52 -2.58 -17.23
CA LYS A 173 2.73 -2.04 -18.58
C LYS A 173 2.71 -0.52 -18.59
N GLY A 174 1.72 0.09 -17.94
CA GLY A 174 1.49 1.55 -17.97
C GLY A 174 2.57 2.38 -17.27
N VAL A 175 3.20 1.85 -16.22
CA VAL A 175 4.29 2.59 -15.54
C VAL A 175 5.59 2.62 -16.34
N HIS A 176 5.79 1.73 -17.31
CA HIS A 176 7.02 1.66 -18.14
C HIS A 176 8.31 1.64 -17.33
N GLY A 177 8.31 1.00 -16.16
CA GLY A 177 9.47 0.95 -15.24
C GLY A 177 9.80 2.25 -14.52
N ARG A 178 8.96 3.31 -14.65
CA ARG A 178 9.17 4.60 -13.98
C ARG A 178 8.89 4.58 -12.48
N CYS A 179 8.00 3.71 -12.03
CA CYS A 179 7.73 3.41 -10.64
C CYS A 179 7.36 1.94 -10.48
N LYS A 180 7.30 1.47 -9.25
CA LYS A 180 6.99 0.08 -8.88
C LYS A 180 5.49 -0.13 -8.75
N VAL A 181 5.05 -1.41 -8.73
CA VAL A 181 3.63 -1.77 -8.60
C VAL A 181 3.39 -2.58 -7.33
N LYS A 182 2.37 -2.19 -6.54
CA LYS A 182 1.91 -2.94 -5.38
C LYS A 182 0.50 -3.48 -5.62
N ALA A 183 0.33 -4.80 -5.54
CA ALA A 183 -0.98 -5.44 -5.51
C ALA A 183 -1.47 -5.55 -4.07
N ALA A 184 -2.71 -5.16 -3.79
CA ALA A 184 -3.29 -5.22 -2.45
C ALA A 184 -4.80 -5.48 -2.47
N GLY A 185 -5.30 -6.14 -1.42
CA GLY A 185 -6.69 -6.55 -1.29
C GLY A 185 -7.02 -7.79 -2.16
N GLY A 186 -7.84 -8.68 -1.63
CA GLY A 186 -8.29 -9.87 -2.36
C GLY A 186 -7.26 -10.99 -2.56
N ILE A 187 -6.02 -10.82 -2.12
CA ILE A 187 -4.97 -11.85 -2.19
C ILE A 187 -5.27 -12.93 -1.16
N SER A 188 -5.75 -14.09 -1.62
CA SER A 188 -6.34 -15.11 -0.74
C SER A 188 -5.66 -16.48 -0.79
N THR A 189 -4.76 -16.70 -1.73
CA THR A 189 -4.01 -17.94 -1.89
C THR A 189 -2.52 -17.69 -2.13
N VAL A 190 -1.68 -18.70 -1.95
CA VAL A 190 -0.26 -18.65 -2.33
C VAL A 190 -0.13 -18.48 -3.84
N ASP A 191 -0.97 -19.17 -4.61
CA ASP A 191 -1.01 -19.06 -6.08
C ASP A 191 -1.31 -17.62 -6.55
N ASP A 192 -2.20 -16.90 -5.85
CA ASP A 192 -2.43 -15.47 -6.14
C ASP A 192 -1.16 -14.65 -5.94
N MET A 193 -0.43 -14.88 -4.84
CA MET A 193 0.82 -14.16 -4.54
C MET A 193 1.86 -14.41 -5.64
N GLU A 194 2.11 -15.67 -5.96
CA GLU A 194 3.07 -16.04 -7.01
C GLU A 194 2.69 -15.44 -8.37
N LYS A 195 1.40 -15.47 -8.71
CA LYS A 195 0.93 -14.92 -9.97
C LYS A 195 1.04 -13.41 -10.06
N PHE A 196 0.72 -12.67 -8.99
CA PHE A 196 0.94 -11.22 -8.96
C PHE A 196 2.42 -10.85 -9.12
N LEU A 197 3.32 -11.56 -8.42
CA LEU A 197 4.75 -11.36 -8.56
C LEU A 197 5.26 -11.72 -9.97
N ALA A 198 4.77 -12.82 -10.55
CA ALA A 198 5.11 -13.22 -11.92
C ALA A 198 4.63 -12.20 -12.97
N LEU A 199 3.53 -11.48 -12.73
CA LEU A 199 3.04 -10.39 -13.58
C LEU A 199 3.88 -9.10 -13.44
N GLY A 200 4.79 -9.03 -12.46
CA GLY A 200 5.67 -7.89 -12.26
C GLY A 200 5.27 -6.97 -11.10
N ALA A 201 4.41 -7.41 -10.19
CA ALA A 201 4.21 -6.69 -8.93
C ALA A 201 5.49 -6.76 -8.09
N ASP A 202 5.95 -5.63 -7.58
CA ASP A 202 7.13 -5.52 -6.72
C ASP A 202 6.79 -5.71 -5.23
N ARG A 203 5.52 -5.53 -4.85
CA ARG A 203 5.04 -5.60 -3.47
C ARG A 203 3.62 -6.17 -3.40
N LEU A 204 3.34 -6.89 -2.32
CA LEU A 204 2.02 -7.46 -2.01
C LEU A 204 1.51 -6.90 -0.68
N GLY A 205 0.29 -6.37 -0.66
CA GLY A 205 -0.38 -5.93 0.58
C GLY A 205 -1.41 -6.96 1.03
N THR A 206 -1.13 -7.71 2.09
CA THR A 206 -2.03 -8.75 2.59
C THR A 206 -1.85 -9.01 4.08
N SER A 207 -2.93 -9.39 4.76
CA SER A 207 -2.94 -9.86 6.15
C SER A 207 -2.78 -11.39 6.27
N ARG A 208 -2.71 -12.10 5.13
CA ARG A 208 -2.86 -13.56 5.09
C ARG A 208 -1.57 -14.31 4.77
N ALA A 209 -0.55 -13.65 4.22
CA ALA A 209 0.63 -14.30 3.66
C ALA A 209 1.32 -15.25 4.65
N VAL A 210 1.61 -14.78 5.86
CA VAL A 210 2.32 -15.58 6.87
C VAL A 210 1.54 -16.87 7.18
N LYS A 211 0.24 -16.77 7.43
CA LYS A 211 -0.60 -17.93 7.75
C LYS A 211 -0.71 -18.91 6.58
N LEU A 212 -0.98 -18.40 5.37
CA LEU A 212 -1.11 -19.24 4.18
C LEU A 212 0.18 -19.99 3.86
N LEU A 213 1.32 -19.31 3.96
CA LEU A 213 2.63 -19.91 3.72
C LEU A 213 3.10 -20.86 4.85
N ASN A 214 2.47 -20.80 6.02
CA ASN A 214 2.62 -21.78 7.10
C ASN A 214 1.65 -22.96 6.98
N GLY A 215 0.80 -23.02 5.94
CA GLY A 215 -0.21 -24.06 5.75
C GLY A 215 -1.45 -23.93 6.64
N GLU A 216 -1.65 -22.74 7.21
CA GLU A 216 -2.80 -22.44 8.08
C GLU A 216 -3.97 -21.87 7.29
N GLN A 217 -5.20 -22.06 7.80
CA GLN A 217 -6.36 -21.37 7.26
C GLN A 217 -6.34 -19.89 7.66
N ALA A 218 -6.22 -18.99 6.68
CA ALA A 218 -6.29 -17.57 6.93
C ALA A 218 -7.72 -17.05 6.80
N LYS A 219 -8.33 -16.66 7.91
CA LYS A 219 -9.57 -15.87 7.94
C LYS A 219 -9.18 -14.39 8.06
N GLY A 220 -9.50 -13.60 7.07
CA GLY A 220 -9.21 -12.15 7.07
C GLY A 220 -10.03 -11.45 5.98
N TYR A 221 -10.05 -10.11 5.99
CA TYR A 221 -10.67 -9.33 4.93
C TYR A 221 -9.77 -9.29 3.69
#